data_5ddc7597d3b53683e0167817c680de84
#
_entry.id   5ddc7597d3b53683e0167817c680de84
#
_cell.length_a   1.000
_cell.length_b   1.000
_cell.length_c   1.000
_cell.angle_alpha   90.00
_cell.angle_beta   90.00
_cell.angle_gamma   90.00
#
_symmetry.space_group_name_H-M   'P 1'
#
loop_
_entity.id
_entity.type
_entity.pdbx_description
1 polymer ?
#
loop_
_entity_poly.entity_id
_entity_poly.type
_entity_poly.pdbx_seq_one_letter_code
_entity_poly.pdbx_strand_id
1 'polypeptide(L)'
;MIKIMFLCHGNICRSPMAEYVMKDLVSKADLEKHFDISSGAVSDEEWFNPIYPPAQRKLREKGVRFGDHSAHKISPAEFKEQDLVIVMDRSNLRWLERIVGDYSEIPTGESLNGSEIKGKVHMMMEFAGLSRDVADPWYTGDFEQTYQDVLAGCKGLLTKKLFKFLSSEML
;
A
#
# COMPACT_ATOMS: atom_id res chain seq x y z
N MET A 1 11.60 -3.04 12.78
CA MET A 1 11.30 -2.80 11.35
C MET A 1 9.81 -2.86 11.19
N ILE A 2 9.20 -1.85 10.57
CA ILE A 2 7.74 -1.78 10.36
C ILE A 2 7.42 -2.48 9.06
N LYS A 3 6.58 -3.51 9.11
CA LYS A 3 6.15 -4.29 7.93
C LYS A 3 4.88 -3.69 7.34
N ILE A 4 4.96 -3.25 6.08
CA ILE A 4 3.85 -2.63 5.34
C ILE A 4 3.59 -3.43 4.07
N MET A 5 2.35 -3.87 3.86
CA MET A 5 1.95 -4.53 2.62
C MET A 5 0.84 -3.74 1.93
N PHE A 6 1.05 -3.41 0.68
CA PHE A 6 0.04 -2.80 -0.19
C PHE A 6 -0.71 -3.89 -0.96
N LEU A 7 -2.03 -3.81 -0.99
CA LEU A 7 -2.88 -4.77 -1.70
C LEU A 7 -3.73 -4.08 -2.75
N CYS A 8 -3.89 -4.75 -3.89
CA CYS A 8 -4.94 -4.45 -4.86
C CYS A 8 -5.54 -5.76 -5.39
N HIS A 9 -6.38 -5.72 -6.41
CA HIS A 9 -7.03 -6.92 -6.91
C HIS A 9 -6.03 -7.94 -7.45
N GLY A 10 -5.19 -7.55 -8.42
CA GLY A 10 -4.30 -8.46 -9.15
C GLY A 10 -2.81 -8.34 -8.83
N ASN A 11 -2.38 -7.35 -8.07
CA ASN A 11 -0.95 -7.11 -7.76
C ASN A 11 -0.06 -6.85 -9.00
N ILE A 12 -0.61 -6.23 -10.04
CA ILE A 12 0.14 -5.87 -11.25
C ILE A 12 0.15 -4.37 -11.57
N CYS A 13 -0.75 -3.57 -10.99
CA CYS A 13 -0.84 -2.12 -11.24
C CYS A 13 -0.67 -1.31 -9.95
N ARG A 14 -1.73 -1.14 -9.16
CA ARG A 14 -1.80 -0.21 -8.02
C ARG A 14 -0.88 -0.59 -6.86
N SER A 15 -0.94 -1.82 -6.40
CA SER A 15 -0.17 -2.26 -5.23
C SER A 15 1.34 -2.32 -5.49
N PRO A 16 1.85 -2.82 -6.63
CA PRO A 16 3.29 -2.74 -6.89
C PRO A 16 3.75 -1.31 -7.12
N MET A 17 2.92 -0.45 -7.72
CA MET A 17 3.23 0.97 -7.83
C MET A 17 3.40 1.61 -6.45
N ALA A 18 2.50 1.32 -5.50
CA ALA A 18 2.60 1.82 -4.13
C ALA A 18 3.83 1.28 -3.40
N GLU A 19 4.15 0.01 -3.56
CA GLU A 19 5.36 -0.61 -3.00
C GLU A 19 6.62 0.15 -3.42
N TYR A 20 6.81 0.34 -4.72
CA TYR A 20 8.05 0.96 -5.21
C TYR A 20 8.09 2.48 -4.98
N VAL A 21 6.96 3.18 -5.03
CA VAL A 21 6.89 4.58 -4.63
C VAL A 21 7.25 4.75 -3.15
N MET A 22 6.73 3.89 -2.27
CA MET A 22 7.06 3.95 -0.85
C MET A 22 8.53 3.62 -0.58
N LYS A 23 9.09 2.61 -1.26
CA LYS A 23 10.52 2.28 -1.20
C LYS A 23 11.39 3.46 -1.65
N ASP A 24 11.03 4.15 -2.71
CA ASP A 24 11.74 5.35 -3.19
C ASP A 24 11.69 6.49 -2.15
N LEU A 25 10.53 6.71 -1.54
CA LEU A 25 10.38 7.75 -0.52
C LEU A 25 11.20 7.46 0.74
N VAL A 26 11.17 6.23 1.25
CA VAL A 26 11.95 5.86 2.44
C VAL A 26 13.44 5.88 2.16
N SER A 27 13.87 5.53 0.93
CA SER A 27 15.28 5.61 0.53
C SER A 27 15.76 7.06 0.47
N LYS A 28 14.98 7.95 -0.11
CA LYS A 28 15.29 9.40 -0.13
C LYS A 28 15.34 10.06 1.24
N ALA A 29 14.73 9.42 2.23
CA ALA A 29 14.72 9.86 3.63
C ALA A 29 15.75 9.14 4.52
N ASP A 30 16.59 8.26 3.95
CA ASP A 30 17.56 7.41 4.66
C ASP A 30 16.91 6.53 5.76
N LEU A 31 15.68 6.03 5.50
CA LEU A 31 14.86 5.28 6.45
C LEU A 31 14.69 3.79 6.11
N GLU A 32 15.39 3.24 5.12
CA GLU A 32 15.21 1.87 4.65
C GLU A 32 15.33 0.82 5.74
N LYS A 33 16.19 1.07 6.73
CA LYS A 33 16.40 0.16 7.87
C LYS A 33 15.19 0.02 8.79
N HIS A 34 14.22 0.93 8.67
CA HIS A 34 13.06 0.99 9.55
C HIS A 34 11.80 0.36 8.93
N PHE A 35 11.81 0.08 7.62
CA PHE A 35 10.65 -0.39 6.89
C PHE A 35 10.95 -1.65 6.09
N ASP A 36 10.01 -2.60 6.14
CA ASP A 36 9.90 -3.73 5.24
C ASP A 36 8.63 -3.55 4.42
N ILE A 37 8.78 -3.28 3.11
CA ILE A 37 7.71 -2.84 2.24
C ILE A 37 7.50 -3.88 1.15
N SER A 38 6.26 -4.35 1.02
CA SER A 38 5.87 -5.37 0.06
C SER A 38 4.51 -5.07 -0.56
N SER A 39 4.11 -5.86 -1.54
CA SER A 39 2.78 -5.81 -2.13
C SER A 39 2.25 -7.20 -2.45
N GLY A 40 0.93 -7.31 -2.55
CA GLY A 40 0.23 -8.54 -2.88
C GLY A 40 -1.12 -8.28 -3.54
N ALA A 41 -1.80 -9.35 -3.92
CA ALA A 41 -3.14 -9.37 -4.48
C ALA A 41 -4.15 -9.91 -3.48
N VAL A 42 -5.42 -9.56 -3.68
CA VAL A 42 -6.55 -10.22 -3.01
C VAL A 42 -7.17 -11.31 -3.89
N SER A 43 -6.71 -11.47 -5.13
CA SER A 43 -7.09 -12.55 -6.05
C SER A 43 -5.87 -13.29 -6.59
N ASP A 44 -6.08 -14.42 -7.22
CA ASP A 44 -5.07 -15.23 -7.87
C ASP A 44 -5.09 -15.14 -9.40
N GLU A 45 -5.88 -14.20 -9.95
CA GLU A 45 -6.07 -14.04 -11.39
C GLU A 45 -4.78 -13.73 -12.16
N GLU A 46 -3.88 -12.97 -11.54
CA GLU A 46 -2.62 -12.50 -12.14
C GLU A 46 -1.38 -13.22 -11.55
N TRP A 47 -1.55 -14.38 -10.95
CA TRP A 47 -0.47 -15.10 -10.28
C TRP A 47 0.75 -15.25 -11.15
N PHE A 48 1.94 -14.89 -10.61
CA PHE A 48 3.24 -14.87 -11.27
C PHE A 48 3.46 -13.81 -12.34
N ASN A 49 2.46 -13.01 -12.69
CA ASN A 49 2.64 -11.95 -13.67
C ASN A 49 3.53 -10.82 -13.15
N PRO A 50 4.34 -10.21 -14.02
CA PRO A 50 5.12 -9.02 -13.67
C PRO A 50 4.21 -7.79 -13.53
N ILE A 51 4.80 -6.67 -13.12
CA ILE A 51 4.11 -5.38 -13.17
C ILE A 51 3.61 -5.13 -14.59
N TYR A 52 2.35 -4.75 -14.71
CA TYR A 52 1.71 -4.46 -16.01
C TYR A 52 2.50 -3.37 -16.77
N PRO A 53 2.80 -3.56 -18.07
CA PRO A 53 3.70 -2.66 -18.80
C PRO A 53 3.36 -1.16 -18.70
N PRO A 54 2.08 -0.71 -18.76
CA PRO A 54 1.76 0.70 -18.56
C PRO A 54 2.13 1.22 -17.17
N ALA A 55 2.01 0.42 -16.12
CA ALA A 55 2.44 0.77 -14.76
C ALA A 55 3.97 0.88 -14.69
N GLN A 56 4.70 -0.04 -15.32
CA GLN A 56 6.16 0.04 -15.44
C GLN A 56 6.60 1.33 -16.15
N ARG A 57 5.96 1.67 -17.27
CA ARG A 57 6.26 2.92 -18.01
C ARG A 57 6.05 4.13 -17.12
N LYS A 58 4.96 4.17 -16.36
CA LYS A 58 4.67 5.28 -15.44
C LYS A 58 5.72 5.40 -14.35
N LEU A 59 6.12 4.31 -13.72
CA LEU A 59 7.20 4.32 -12.73
C LEU A 59 8.52 4.85 -13.30
N ARG A 60 8.91 4.38 -14.50
CA ARG A 60 10.12 4.89 -15.18
C ARG A 60 10.03 6.38 -15.51
N GLU A 61 8.88 6.84 -16.02
CA GLU A 61 8.61 8.26 -16.31
C GLU A 61 8.79 9.14 -15.06
N LYS A 62 8.39 8.63 -13.90
CA LYS A 62 8.50 9.32 -12.61
C LYS A 62 9.87 9.12 -11.92
N GLY A 63 10.79 8.41 -12.54
CA GLY A 63 12.12 8.14 -11.98
C GLY A 63 12.10 7.17 -10.79
N VAL A 64 11.04 6.42 -10.59
CA VAL A 64 10.92 5.42 -9.53
C VAL A 64 11.50 4.10 -10.01
N ARG A 65 12.53 3.61 -9.32
CA ARG A 65 13.16 2.32 -9.62
C ARG A 65 12.30 1.18 -9.10
N PHE A 66 12.23 0.11 -9.86
CA PHE A 66 11.58 -1.14 -9.44
C PHE A 66 12.42 -2.34 -9.89
N GLY A 67 12.33 -3.43 -9.14
CA GLY A 67 13.00 -4.69 -9.43
C GLY A 67 12.09 -5.72 -10.07
N ASP A 68 12.53 -6.97 -10.06
CA ASP A 68 11.72 -8.10 -10.45
C ASP A 68 10.49 -8.21 -9.54
N HIS A 69 9.36 -8.46 -10.16
CA HIS A 69 8.08 -8.57 -9.49
C HIS A 69 7.32 -9.78 -10.00
N SER A 70 6.73 -10.51 -9.09
CA SER A 70 5.85 -11.64 -9.38
C SER A 70 4.60 -11.51 -8.53
N ALA A 71 3.46 -11.27 -9.18
CA ALA A 71 2.19 -11.11 -8.49
C ALA A 71 1.83 -12.36 -7.70
N HIS A 72 1.37 -12.19 -6.47
CA HIS A 72 0.89 -13.27 -5.63
C HIS A 72 -0.29 -12.83 -4.76
N LYS A 73 -1.14 -13.79 -4.42
CA LYS A 73 -2.27 -13.58 -3.51
C LYS A 73 -1.78 -13.66 -2.07
N ILE A 74 -2.18 -12.69 -1.26
CA ILE A 74 -1.88 -12.70 0.17
C ILE A 74 -2.46 -13.93 0.86
N SER A 75 -1.70 -14.54 1.74
CA SER A 75 -2.15 -15.61 2.62
C SER A 75 -2.53 -15.08 4.01
N PRO A 76 -3.35 -15.82 4.80
CA PRO A 76 -3.60 -15.47 6.20
C PRO A 76 -2.33 -15.37 7.05
N ALA A 77 -1.30 -16.17 6.74
CA ALA A 77 -0.02 -16.13 7.44
C ALA A 77 0.73 -14.82 7.17
N GLU A 78 0.86 -14.45 5.88
CA GLU A 78 1.46 -13.16 5.51
C GLU A 78 0.73 -11.97 6.11
N PHE A 79 -0.62 -12.02 6.12
CA PHE A 79 -1.42 -10.98 6.75
C PHE A 79 -1.07 -10.80 8.23
N LYS A 80 -0.92 -11.88 8.97
CA LYS A 80 -0.58 -11.84 10.40
C LYS A 80 0.78 -11.20 10.66
N GLU A 81 1.74 -11.38 9.75
CA GLU A 81 3.09 -10.85 9.87
C GLU A 81 3.21 -9.35 9.61
N GLN A 82 2.22 -8.74 8.96
CA GLN A 82 2.26 -7.32 8.66
C GLN A 82 1.89 -6.46 9.88
N ASP A 83 2.51 -5.29 10.00
CA ASP A 83 2.09 -4.25 10.95
C ASP A 83 0.98 -3.39 10.34
N LEU A 84 1.06 -3.15 9.02
CA LEU A 84 0.05 -2.42 8.26
C LEU A 84 -0.26 -3.12 6.95
N VAL A 85 -1.54 -3.18 6.62
CA VAL A 85 -2.05 -3.64 5.32
C VAL A 85 -2.87 -2.51 4.71
N ILE A 86 -2.50 -2.08 3.52
CA ILE A 86 -3.10 -0.92 2.87
C ILE A 86 -3.75 -1.37 1.57
N VAL A 87 -5.07 -1.18 1.47
CA VAL A 87 -5.87 -1.55 0.31
C VAL A 87 -6.21 -0.33 -0.55
N MET A 88 -6.44 -0.54 -1.85
CA MET A 88 -6.65 0.54 -2.81
C MET A 88 -8.11 0.96 -2.91
N ASP A 89 -9.04 0.04 -2.71
CA ASP A 89 -10.48 0.28 -2.82
C ASP A 89 -11.29 -0.61 -1.87
N ARG A 90 -12.56 -0.29 -1.72
CA ARG A 90 -13.50 -1.04 -0.86
C ARG A 90 -13.74 -2.47 -1.36
N SER A 91 -13.57 -2.73 -2.66
CA SER A 91 -13.64 -4.08 -3.19
C SER A 91 -12.48 -4.93 -2.67
N ASN A 92 -11.25 -4.38 -2.65
CA ASN A 92 -10.10 -5.08 -2.06
C ASN A 92 -10.34 -5.42 -0.60
N LEU A 93 -10.97 -4.53 0.16
CA LEU A 93 -11.30 -4.78 1.57
C LEU A 93 -12.23 -5.99 1.73
N ARG A 94 -13.31 -6.05 0.94
CA ARG A 94 -14.25 -7.20 0.97
C ARG A 94 -13.61 -8.52 0.55
N TRP A 95 -12.68 -8.49 -0.41
CA TRP A 95 -11.93 -9.67 -0.82
C TRP A 95 -10.96 -10.13 0.28
N LEU A 96 -10.29 -9.19 0.92
CA LEU A 96 -9.38 -9.49 2.03
C LEU A 96 -10.11 -10.15 3.19
N GLU A 97 -11.32 -9.69 3.54
CA GLU A 97 -12.19 -10.31 4.54
C GLU A 97 -12.44 -11.80 4.29
N ARG A 98 -12.65 -12.18 3.04
CA ARG A 98 -12.85 -13.59 2.66
C ARG A 98 -11.59 -14.45 2.83
N ILE A 99 -10.41 -13.83 2.72
CA ILE A 99 -9.12 -14.54 2.82
C ILE A 99 -8.73 -14.78 4.27
N VAL A 100 -8.85 -13.75 5.10
CA VAL A 100 -8.33 -13.78 6.47
C VAL A 100 -9.38 -14.04 7.53
N GLY A 101 -10.66 -14.13 7.13
CA GLY A 101 -11.79 -14.34 8.02
C GLY A 101 -12.29 -13.03 8.64
N ASP A 102 -13.11 -13.16 9.67
CA ASP A 102 -13.69 -12.02 10.37
C ASP A 102 -12.59 -11.24 11.10
N TYR A 103 -12.35 -10.00 10.66
CA TYR A 103 -11.48 -9.08 11.38
C TYR A 103 -12.21 -8.13 12.32
N SER A 104 -13.39 -8.48 12.77
CA SER A 104 -14.12 -7.66 13.75
C SER A 104 -13.28 -7.37 15.00
N GLU A 105 -12.27 -8.20 15.27
CA GLU A 105 -11.27 -7.99 16.32
C GLU A 105 -10.01 -7.24 15.84
N ILE A 106 -9.83 -7.03 14.51
CA ILE A 106 -8.70 -6.27 14.00
C ILE A 106 -9.20 -4.84 13.79
N PRO A 107 -8.74 -3.87 14.58
CA PRO A 107 -9.19 -2.50 14.43
C PRO A 107 -8.93 -2.01 13.01
N THR A 108 -9.96 -1.86 12.21
CA THR A 108 -9.89 -1.08 10.98
C THR A 108 -9.78 0.38 11.38
N GLY A 109 -8.88 1.13 10.75
CA GLY A 109 -8.67 2.52 11.09
C GLY A 109 -9.96 3.32 10.91
N GLU A 110 -10.59 3.70 12.01
CA GLU A 110 -11.58 4.75 11.96
C GLU A 110 -10.87 6.08 11.69
N SER A 111 -11.44 6.83 10.77
CA SER A 111 -11.13 8.21 10.36
C SER A 111 -9.87 8.82 10.96
N LEU A 112 -8.89 9.11 10.13
CA LEU A 112 -7.63 9.78 10.48
C LEU A 112 -7.80 11.27 10.85
N ASN A 113 -8.81 11.59 11.65
CA ASN A 113 -8.90 12.88 12.31
C ASN A 113 -8.07 12.84 13.59
N GLY A 114 -6.75 12.88 13.41
CA GLY A 114 -5.83 12.88 14.55
C GLY A 114 -4.60 12.00 14.31
N SER A 115 -3.52 12.34 14.90
CA SER A 115 -2.14 11.91 14.78
C SER A 115 -1.80 10.43 14.95
N GLU A 116 -2.76 9.50 15.05
CA GLU A 116 -2.49 8.08 15.25
C GLU A 116 -3.09 7.21 14.16
N ILE A 117 -2.26 6.35 13.56
CA ILE A 117 -2.72 5.22 12.74
C ILE A 117 -3.25 4.16 13.71
N LYS A 118 -4.56 4.01 13.78
CA LYS A 118 -5.21 2.98 14.57
C LYS A 118 -5.59 1.80 13.68
N GLY A 119 -5.31 0.59 14.18
CA GLY A 119 -5.62 -0.65 13.48
C GLY A 119 -4.58 -1.06 12.45
N LYS A 120 -4.85 -2.22 11.81
CA LYS A 120 -3.92 -2.88 10.89
C LYS A 120 -4.27 -2.62 9.43
N VAL A 121 -5.55 -2.54 9.09
CA VAL A 121 -6.03 -2.40 7.71
C VAL A 121 -6.51 -0.98 7.45
N HIS A 122 -6.00 -0.37 6.39
CA HIS A 122 -6.31 1.01 6.00
C HIS A 122 -6.58 1.14 4.51
N MET A 123 -7.39 2.12 4.14
CA MET A 123 -7.54 2.54 2.75
C MET A 123 -6.39 3.47 2.36
N MET A 124 -5.88 3.33 1.13
CA MET A 124 -4.75 4.14 0.65
C MET A 124 -5.00 5.64 0.78
N MET A 125 -6.19 6.09 0.37
CA MET A 125 -6.51 7.52 0.34
C MET A 125 -6.76 8.15 1.71
N GLU A 126 -6.96 7.36 2.76
CA GLU A 126 -7.01 7.87 4.14
C GLU A 126 -5.73 8.63 4.53
N PHE A 127 -4.58 8.16 4.04
CA PHE A 127 -3.31 8.83 4.30
C PHE A 127 -3.16 10.16 3.57
N ALA A 128 -3.91 10.36 2.49
CA ALA A 128 -4.03 11.64 1.78
C ALA A 128 -5.15 12.55 2.35
N GLY A 129 -5.84 12.11 3.41
CA GLY A 129 -6.97 12.85 3.99
C GLY A 129 -8.25 12.78 3.18
N LEU A 130 -8.39 11.75 2.33
CA LEU A 130 -9.53 11.55 1.43
C LEU A 130 -10.26 10.24 1.74
N SER A 131 -11.58 10.21 1.51
CA SER A 131 -12.44 9.05 1.77
C SER A 131 -12.85 8.29 0.51
N ARG A 132 -12.16 8.50 -0.62
CA ARG A 132 -12.41 7.82 -1.89
C ARG A 132 -11.42 6.69 -2.16
N ASP A 133 -11.78 5.82 -3.09
CA ASP A 133 -10.92 4.75 -3.59
C ASP A 133 -9.83 5.29 -4.52
N VAL A 134 -8.73 4.54 -4.67
CA VAL A 134 -7.82 4.67 -5.81
C VAL A 134 -8.47 3.97 -7.01
N ALA A 135 -8.82 4.72 -8.04
CA ALA A 135 -9.41 4.15 -9.25
C ALA A 135 -8.49 3.11 -9.89
N ASP A 136 -9.09 2.04 -10.40
CA ASP A 136 -8.33 0.97 -11.04
C ASP A 136 -7.93 1.36 -12.47
N PRO A 137 -6.63 1.54 -12.76
CA PRO A 137 -6.16 1.97 -14.07
C PRO A 137 -6.32 0.90 -15.15
N TRP A 138 -6.57 -0.36 -14.77
CA TRP A 138 -6.97 -1.41 -15.70
C TRP A 138 -8.24 -1.03 -16.47
N TYR A 139 -9.19 -0.40 -15.78
CA TYR A 139 -10.47 0.03 -16.37
C TYR A 139 -10.42 1.47 -16.88
N THR A 140 -9.78 2.38 -16.17
CA THR A 140 -9.75 3.81 -16.55
C THR A 140 -8.68 4.14 -17.58
N GLY A 141 -7.58 3.36 -17.63
CA GLY A 141 -6.40 3.68 -18.43
C GLY A 141 -5.59 4.87 -17.89
N ASP A 142 -6.01 5.49 -16.77
CA ASP A 142 -5.36 6.67 -16.20
C ASP A 142 -4.30 6.31 -15.15
N PHE A 143 -3.13 5.91 -15.63
CA PHE A 143 -1.98 5.60 -14.79
C PHE A 143 -1.36 6.84 -14.13
N GLU A 144 -1.58 8.03 -14.70
CA GLU A 144 -1.13 9.27 -14.07
C GLU A 144 -1.92 9.54 -12.79
N GLN A 145 -3.24 9.46 -12.83
CA GLN A 145 -4.08 9.65 -11.64
C GLN A 145 -3.76 8.60 -10.57
N THR A 146 -3.56 7.34 -10.98
CA THR A 146 -3.14 6.28 -10.06
C THR A 146 -1.82 6.61 -9.37
N TYR A 147 -0.83 7.09 -10.13
CA TYR A 147 0.46 7.48 -9.57
C TYR A 147 0.32 8.64 -8.58
N GLN A 148 -0.44 9.67 -8.92
CA GLN A 148 -0.65 10.83 -8.03
C GLN A 148 -1.35 10.42 -6.73
N ASP A 149 -2.36 9.56 -6.79
CA ASP A 149 -3.07 9.04 -5.62
C ASP A 149 -2.13 8.21 -4.73
N VAL A 150 -1.39 7.30 -5.33
CA VAL A 150 -0.40 6.47 -4.63
C VAL A 150 0.68 7.33 -3.97
N LEU A 151 1.22 8.32 -4.70
CA LEU A 151 2.23 9.22 -4.16
C LEU A 151 1.71 10.02 -2.97
N ALA A 152 0.50 10.56 -3.07
CA ALA A 152 -0.12 11.33 -1.98
C ALA A 152 -0.35 10.45 -0.74
N GLY A 153 -0.85 9.23 -0.92
CA GLY A 153 -1.05 8.28 0.16
C GLY A 153 0.27 7.85 0.82
N CYS A 154 1.29 7.51 0.02
CA CYS A 154 2.62 7.15 0.53
C CYS A 154 3.29 8.29 1.31
N LYS A 155 3.23 9.52 0.82
CA LYS A 155 3.74 10.69 1.53
C LYS A 155 3.04 10.90 2.88
N GLY A 156 1.71 10.81 2.89
CA GLY A 156 0.92 10.92 4.12
C GLY A 156 1.25 9.83 5.14
N LEU A 157 1.40 8.60 4.67
CA LEU A 157 1.80 7.46 5.50
C LEU A 157 3.18 7.67 6.11
N LEU A 158 4.17 8.05 5.29
CA LEU A 158 5.53 8.28 5.75
C LEU A 158 5.58 9.41 6.80
N THR A 159 4.91 10.52 6.55
CA THR A 159 4.83 11.65 7.48
C THR A 159 4.25 11.22 8.84
N LYS A 160 3.16 10.47 8.86
CA LYS A 160 2.53 9.98 10.09
C LYS A 160 3.44 9.02 10.87
N LYS A 161 4.19 8.18 10.17
CA LYS A 161 5.14 7.26 10.80
C LYS A 161 6.37 7.98 11.34
N LEU A 162 6.90 8.98 10.62
CA LEU A 162 8.02 9.80 11.08
C LEU A 162 7.69 10.54 12.37
N PHE A 163 6.51 11.13 12.48
CA PHE A 163 6.06 11.80 13.71
C PHE A 163 6.09 10.86 14.91
N LYS A 164 5.71 9.59 14.73
CA LYS A 164 5.72 8.61 15.80
C LYS A 164 7.14 8.20 16.21
N PHE A 165 8.06 8.10 15.26
CA PHE A 165 9.47 7.81 15.54
C PHE A 165 10.13 8.94 16.31
N LEU A 166 9.99 10.17 15.86
CA LEU A 166 10.59 11.35 16.50
C LEU A 166 10.05 11.57 17.92
N SER A 167 8.77 11.30 18.15
CA SER A 167 8.19 11.41 19.49
C SER A 167 8.57 10.27 20.45
N SER A 168 8.99 9.12 19.95
CA SER A 168 9.47 7.99 20.79
C SER A 168 10.95 8.08 21.12
N GLU A 169 11.74 8.82 20.35
CA GLU A 169 13.17 9.04 20.63
C GLU A 169 13.40 10.27 21.55
N MET A 170 12.38 11.07 21.77
CA MET A 170 12.43 12.25 22.67
C MET A 170 11.95 11.96 24.10
N LEU A 171 11.57 10.73 24.41
CA LEU A 171 11.19 10.27 25.76
C LEU A 171 12.21 9.28 26.32
#